data_1ab2a8436f22e75372c165e85e7b94bb
#
_entry.id   1ab2a8436f22e75372c165e85e7b94bb
#
_cell.length_a   1.000
_cell.length_b   1.000
_cell.length_c   1.000
_cell.angle_alpha   90.00
_cell.angle_beta   90.00
_cell.angle_gamma   90.00
#
_symmetry.space_group_name_H-M   'P 1'
#
loop_
_entity.id
_entity.type
_entity.pdbx_description
1 polymer ?
#
loop_
_entity_poly.entity_id
_entity_poly.type
_entity_poly.pdbx_seq_one_letter_code
_entity_poly.pdbx_strand_id
1 'polypeptide(L)'
;MYKILIVEDDPVIASSLARQLTRWNYEATYVQEFDHVMQEFEKAQPDLVLMDITLPYFSGYYWCAEIRKISRVPIVFLSSAADEMNQVMALSMGADDFIAKPFGMELATAKIGAVLRRAYDLPA
;
A
#
# COMPACT_ATOMS: atom_id res chain seq x y z
N MET A 1 1.49 -11.81 13.16
CA MET A 1 0.47 -11.26 12.25
C MET A 1 0.98 -9.96 11.65
N TYR A 2 1.04 -9.88 10.33
CA TYR A 2 1.51 -8.67 9.67
C TYR A 2 0.45 -7.58 9.69
N LYS A 3 0.90 -6.33 9.85
CA LYS A 3 0.04 -5.15 9.86
C LYS A 3 0.12 -4.46 8.50
N ILE A 4 -1.03 -4.18 7.92
CA ILE A 4 -1.11 -3.52 6.61
C ILE A 4 -1.88 -2.21 6.77
N LEU A 5 -1.26 -1.12 6.33
CA LEU A 5 -1.91 0.18 6.30
C LEU A 5 -2.40 0.45 4.87
N ILE A 6 -3.67 0.77 4.72
CA ILE A 6 -4.30 1.06 3.44
C ILE A 6 -4.47 2.57 3.31
N VAL A 7 -3.88 3.16 2.28
CA VAL A 7 -4.02 4.58 1.97
C VAL A 7 -4.82 4.68 0.68
N GLU A 8 -6.13 4.67 0.81
CA GLU A 8 -7.09 4.66 -0.29
C GLU A 8 -8.31 5.48 0.15
N ASP A 9 -8.64 6.54 -0.63
CA ASP A 9 -9.71 7.45 -0.25
C ASP A 9 -11.12 7.00 -0.68
N ASP A 10 -11.23 6.00 -1.56
CA ASP A 10 -12.52 5.41 -1.87
C ASP A 10 -12.91 4.45 -0.72
N PRO A 11 -13.94 4.78 0.06
CA PRO A 11 -14.28 3.98 1.24
C PRO A 11 -14.75 2.57 0.90
N VAL A 12 -15.31 2.36 -0.27
CA VAL A 12 -15.74 1.02 -0.70
C VAL A 12 -14.52 0.14 -0.97
N ILE A 13 -13.54 0.67 -1.68
CA ILE A 13 -12.31 -0.06 -1.97
C ILE A 13 -11.53 -0.32 -0.68
N ALA A 14 -11.35 0.71 0.15
CA ALA A 14 -10.60 0.58 1.40
C ALA A 14 -11.22 -0.46 2.33
N SER A 15 -12.53 -0.43 2.54
CA SER A 15 -13.19 -1.37 3.42
C SER A 15 -13.20 -2.80 2.85
N SER A 16 -13.33 -2.94 1.53
CA SER A 16 -13.29 -4.24 0.88
C SER A 16 -11.91 -4.89 1.01
N LEU A 17 -10.85 -4.09 0.81
CA LEU A 17 -9.47 -4.55 1.02
C LEU A 17 -9.25 -4.97 2.47
N ALA A 18 -9.69 -4.14 3.41
CA ALA A 18 -9.50 -4.43 4.83
C ALA A 18 -10.19 -5.74 5.23
N ARG A 19 -11.41 -5.97 4.75
CA ARG A 19 -12.14 -7.21 5.04
C ARG A 19 -11.43 -8.43 4.47
N GLN A 20 -10.97 -8.35 3.21
CA GLN A 20 -10.29 -9.45 2.56
C GLN A 20 -8.97 -9.78 3.27
N LEU A 21 -8.20 -8.75 3.59
CA LEU A 21 -6.91 -8.96 4.27
C LEU A 21 -7.11 -9.54 5.68
N THR A 22 -8.15 -9.12 6.38
CA THR A 22 -8.49 -9.68 7.68
C THR A 22 -8.80 -11.18 7.58
N ARG A 23 -9.48 -11.59 6.52
CA ARG A 23 -9.74 -13.02 6.26
C ARG A 23 -8.47 -13.83 6.06
N TRP A 24 -7.41 -13.19 5.56
CA TRP A 24 -6.12 -13.83 5.34
C TRP A 24 -5.18 -13.66 6.54
N ASN A 25 -5.72 -13.32 7.70
CA ASN A 25 -5.00 -13.18 8.97
C ASN A 25 -4.00 -12.02 8.99
N TYR A 26 -4.26 -10.97 8.24
CA TYR A 26 -3.53 -9.71 8.37
C TYR A 26 -4.31 -8.76 9.26
N GLU A 27 -3.59 -7.87 9.96
CA GLU A 27 -4.21 -6.78 10.70
C GLU A 27 -4.24 -5.56 9.77
N ALA A 28 -5.40 -5.25 9.21
CA ALA A 28 -5.55 -4.20 8.22
C ALA A 28 -6.25 -2.98 8.81
N THR A 29 -5.63 -1.82 8.65
CA THR A 29 -6.23 -0.53 9.00
C THR A 29 -6.15 0.38 7.79
N TYR A 30 -6.98 1.43 7.75
CA TYR A 30 -6.96 2.39 6.66
C TYR A 30 -6.93 3.82 7.19
N VAL A 31 -6.27 4.69 6.40
CA VAL A 31 -6.11 6.09 6.73
C VAL A 31 -7.46 6.80 6.65
N GLN A 32 -7.73 7.68 7.57
CA GLN A 32 -8.95 8.48 7.62
C GLN A 32 -8.70 9.95 7.28
N GLU A 33 -7.54 10.47 7.65
CA GLU A 33 -7.18 11.87 7.43
C GLU A 33 -6.05 11.95 6.39
N PHE A 34 -6.40 12.30 5.15
CA PHE A 34 -5.47 12.24 4.01
C PHE A 34 -4.49 13.41 3.96
N ASP A 35 -4.60 14.36 4.85
CA ASP A 35 -3.59 15.40 5.08
C ASP A 35 -2.66 15.04 6.24
N HIS A 36 -2.93 13.94 6.94
CA HIS A 36 -2.14 13.47 8.10
C HIS A 36 -1.65 12.03 7.92
N VAL A 37 -1.29 11.65 6.69
CA VAL A 37 -0.90 10.28 6.38
C VAL A 37 0.31 9.85 7.18
N MET A 38 1.32 10.72 7.35
CA MET A 38 2.53 10.35 8.08
C MET A 38 2.26 10.10 9.56
N GLN A 39 1.36 10.86 10.18
CA GLN A 39 0.99 10.64 11.56
C GLN A 39 0.29 9.29 11.74
N GLU A 40 -0.62 8.94 10.82
CA GLU A 40 -1.29 7.66 10.87
C GLU A 40 -0.34 6.50 10.57
N PHE A 41 0.62 6.71 9.67
CA PHE A 41 1.67 5.75 9.39
C PHE A 41 2.52 5.45 10.63
N GLU A 42 2.98 6.49 11.31
CA GLU A 42 3.81 6.33 12.50
C GLU A 42 3.05 5.64 13.64
N LYS A 43 1.78 5.98 13.78
CA LYS A 43 0.92 5.35 14.79
C LYS A 43 0.66 3.87 14.48
N ALA A 44 0.43 3.55 13.23
CA ALA A 44 0.09 2.18 12.83
C ALA A 44 1.29 1.23 12.85
N GLN A 45 2.49 1.73 12.60
CA GLN A 45 3.70 0.91 12.50
C GLN A 45 3.49 -0.30 11.59
N PRO A 46 3.10 -0.08 10.31
CA PRO A 46 2.73 -1.19 9.45
C PRO A 46 3.94 -1.97 8.94
N ASP A 47 3.69 -3.20 8.55
CA ASP A 47 4.67 -4.06 7.90
C ASP A 47 4.62 -3.90 6.38
N LEU A 48 3.54 -3.33 5.86
CA LEU A 48 3.35 -3.06 4.43
C LEU A 48 2.33 -1.94 4.28
N VAL A 49 2.53 -1.07 3.29
CA VAL A 49 1.60 0.00 2.95
C VAL A 49 1.03 -0.24 1.56
N LEU A 50 -0.30 -0.22 1.45
CA LEU A 50 -0.99 -0.15 0.17
C LEU A 50 -1.28 1.32 -0.08
N MET A 51 -0.74 1.87 -1.17
CA MET A 51 -0.76 3.31 -1.42
C MET A 51 -1.43 3.61 -2.75
N ASP A 52 -2.60 4.23 -2.72
CA ASP A 52 -3.21 4.76 -3.94
C ASP A 52 -2.38 5.94 -4.44
N ILE A 53 -2.27 6.09 -5.75
CA ILE A 53 -1.55 7.20 -6.35
C ILE A 53 -2.39 8.46 -6.32
N THR A 54 -3.67 8.36 -6.66
CA THR A 54 -4.57 9.52 -6.73
C THR A 54 -5.30 9.71 -5.41
N LEU A 55 -4.83 10.65 -4.63
CA LEU A 55 -5.35 10.93 -3.28
C LEU A 55 -5.67 12.42 -3.13
N PRO A 56 -6.53 12.79 -2.16
CA PRO A 56 -6.73 14.19 -1.81
C PRO A 56 -5.44 14.79 -1.23
N TYR A 57 -5.28 16.08 -1.39
CA TYR A 57 -4.15 16.89 -0.92
C TYR A 57 -2.85 16.58 -1.64
N PHE A 58 -2.25 15.40 -1.38
CA PHE A 58 -0.97 14.99 -1.97
C PHE A 58 -1.11 13.62 -2.59
N SER A 59 -0.37 13.38 -3.69
CA SER A 59 -0.40 12.08 -4.36
C SER A 59 0.27 10.98 -3.55
N GLY A 60 0.00 9.73 -3.92
CA GLY A 60 0.70 8.59 -3.32
C GLY A 60 2.21 8.64 -3.52
N TYR A 61 2.67 9.23 -4.62
CA TYR A 61 4.10 9.43 -4.85
C TYR A 61 4.73 10.33 -3.78
N TYR A 62 4.03 11.41 -3.42
CA TYR A 62 4.49 12.31 -2.37
C TYR A 62 4.66 11.56 -1.04
N TRP A 63 3.63 10.80 -0.65
CA TRP A 63 3.68 10.06 0.61
C TRP A 63 4.72 8.96 0.59
N CYS A 64 4.91 8.28 -0.54
CA CYS A 64 5.96 7.29 -0.69
C CYS A 64 7.34 7.92 -0.43
N ALA A 65 7.59 9.09 -1.02
CA ALA A 65 8.84 9.80 -0.79
C ALA A 65 9.04 10.19 0.67
N GLU A 66 7.97 10.64 1.33
CA GLU A 66 8.02 10.99 2.75
C GLU A 66 8.30 9.76 3.63
N ILE A 67 7.64 8.64 3.34
CA ILE A 67 7.88 7.39 4.07
C ILE A 67 9.33 6.93 3.86
N ARG A 68 9.87 7.02 2.66
CA ARG A 68 11.23 6.57 2.35
C ARG A 68 12.31 7.37 3.06
N LYS A 69 12.01 8.57 3.55
CA LYS A 69 12.94 9.35 4.38
C LYS A 69 13.18 8.70 5.74
N ILE A 70 12.23 7.91 6.24
CA ILE A 70 12.26 7.36 7.60
C ILE A 70 12.10 5.84 7.67
N SER A 71 11.74 5.17 6.57
CA SER A 71 11.42 3.74 6.63
C SER A 71 11.67 3.05 5.30
N ARG A 72 12.03 1.78 5.37
CA ARG A 72 12.14 0.89 4.22
C ARG A 72 10.96 -0.08 4.13
N VAL A 73 9.87 0.24 4.81
CA VAL A 73 8.67 -0.60 4.80
C VAL A 73 8.22 -0.86 3.35
N PRO A 74 7.82 -2.09 3.01
CA PRO A 74 7.30 -2.37 1.68
C PRO A 74 6.10 -1.51 1.33
N ILE A 75 6.10 -0.95 0.11
CA ILE A 75 5.01 -0.14 -0.41
C ILE A 75 4.53 -0.75 -1.72
N VAL A 76 3.23 -1.02 -1.81
CA VAL A 76 2.59 -1.50 -3.03
C VAL A 76 1.61 -0.41 -3.49
N PHE A 77 1.81 0.09 -4.70
CA PHE A 77 0.91 1.11 -5.23
C PHE A 77 -0.36 0.50 -5.81
N LEU A 78 -1.47 1.22 -5.63
CA LEU A 78 -2.74 0.94 -6.29
C LEU A 78 -3.03 2.09 -7.26
N SER A 79 -3.43 1.79 -8.50
CA SER A 79 -3.72 2.87 -9.44
C SER A 79 -4.66 2.46 -10.56
N SER A 80 -5.61 3.34 -10.89
CA SER A 80 -6.43 3.24 -12.08
C SER A 80 -5.67 3.70 -13.33
N ALA A 81 -4.55 4.41 -13.16
CA ALA A 81 -3.68 4.84 -14.25
C ALA A 81 -2.56 3.82 -14.45
N ALA A 82 -2.92 2.63 -14.91
CA ALA A 82 -2.02 1.47 -14.97
C ALA A 82 -1.25 1.38 -16.28
N ASP A 83 -0.91 2.51 -16.89
CA ASP A 83 -0.06 2.49 -18.06
C ASP A 83 1.41 2.23 -17.67
N GLU A 84 2.22 1.91 -18.67
CA GLU A 84 3.62 1.56 -18.45
C GLU A 84 4.40 2.68 -17.75
N MET A 85 4.14 3.94 -18.11
CA MET A 85 4.84 5.07 -17.49
C MET A 85 4.56 5.20 -16.01
N ASN A 86 3.29 4.98 -15.60
CA ASN A 86 2.95 5.02 -14.19
C ASN A 86 3.58 3.86 -13.41
N GLN A 87 3.69 2.70 -14.03
CA GLN A 87 4.36 1.55 -13.41
C GLN A 87 5.86 1.82 -13.24
N VAL A 88 6.51 2.36 -14.25
CA VAL A 88 7.92 2.75 -14.19
C VAL A 88 8.13 3.79 -13.09
N MET A 89 7.27 4.80 -13.04
CA MET A 89 7.34 5.85 -12.03
C MET A 89 7.22 5.28 -10.62
N ALA A 90 6.24 4.40 -10.40
CA ALA A 90 6.02 3.77 -9.10
C ALA A 90 7.24 3.00 -8.63
N LEU A 91 7.81 2.18 -9.49
CA LEU A 91 9.01 1.40 -9.14
C LEU A 91 10.22 2.30 -8.93
N SER A 92 10.36 3.35 -9.72
CA SER A 92 11.46 4.32 -9.58
C SER A 92 11.39 5.09 -8.27
N MET A 93 10.20 5.28 -7.72
CA MET A 93 10.00 5.96 -6.43
C MET A 93 10.28 5.05 -5.23
N GLY A 94 10.64 3.80 -5.47
CA GLY A 94 10.96 2.86 -4.40
C GLY A 94 9.81 1.95 -3.99
N ALA A 95 8.82 1.78 -4.87
CA ALA A 95 7.74 0.81 -4.63
C ALA A 95 8.25 -0.62 -4.81
N ASP A 96 7.64 -1.53 -4.08
CA ASP A 96 7.97 -2.95 -4.16
C ASP A 96 7.12 -3.70 -5.18
N ASP A 97 5.93 -3.17 -5.48
CA ASP A 97 5.05 -3.72 -6.50
C ASP A 97 3.96 -2.70 -6.85
N PHE A 98 3.11 -3.07 -7.79
CA PHE A 98 2.07 -2.24 -8.35
C PHE A 98 0.83 -3.10 -8.62
N ILE A 99 -0.33 -2.62 -8.22
CA ILE A 99 -1.60 -3.29 -8.50
C ILE A 99 -2.49 -2.35 -9.30
N ALA A 100 -2.84 -2.77 -10.53
CA ALA A 100 -3.69 -1.97 -11.41
C ALA A 100 -5.16 -2.11 -11.03
N LYS A 101 -5.89 -1.00 -11.01
CA LYS A 101 -7.34 -0.99 -10.83
C LYS A 101 -8.03 -1.08 -12.19
N PRO A 102 -9.15 -1.79 -12.31
CA PRO A 102 -9.76 -2.64 -11.28
C PRO A 102 -8.97 -3.92 -11.09
N PHE A 103 -8.95 -4.43 -9.86
CA PHE A 103 -8.21 -5.65 -9.54
C PHE A 103 -9.12 -6.65 -8.83
N GLY A 104 -8.79 -7.95 -8.98
CA GLY A 104 -9.41 -8.98 -8.17
C GLY A 104 -8.72 -9.09 -6.83
N MET A 105 -9.49 -9.42 -5.79
CA MET A 105 -8.94 -9.54 -4.44
C MET A 105 -7.91 -10.67 -4.34
N GLU A 106 -8.07 -11.73 -5.14
CA GLU A 106 -7.11 -12.84 -5.15
C GLU A 106 -5.74 -12.39 -5.64
N LEU A 107 -5.69 -11.59 -6.72
CA LEU A 107 -4.43 -11.06 -7.23
C LEU A 107 -3.79 -10.10 -6.24
N ALA A 108 -4.58 -9.21 -5.65
CA ALA A 108 -4.09 -8.26 -4.66
C ALA A 108 -3.48 -9.01 -3.47
N THR A 109 -4.19 -9.99 -2.92
CA THR A 109 -3.73 -10.78 -1.78
C THR A 109 -2.46 -11.55 -2.13
N ALA A 110 -2.38 -12.12 -3.33
CA ALA A 110 -1.20 -12.86 -3.79
C ALA A 110 0.03 -11.96 -3.90
N LYS A 111 -0.13 -10.76 -4.43
CA LYS A 111 0.98 -9.81 -4.55
C LYS A 111 1.46 -9.32 -3.19
N ILE A 112 0.53 -9.02 -2.29
CA ILE A 112 0.85 -8.62 -0.91
C ILE A 112 1.63 -9.72 -0.21
N GLY A 113 1.15 -10.97 -0.30
CA GLY A 113 1.84 -12.10 0.29
C GLY A 113 3.25 -12.30 -0.25
N ALA A 114 3.43 -12.14 -1.56
CA ALA A 114 4.74 -12.26 -2.19
C ALA A 114 5.70 -11.18 -1.70
N VAL A 115 5.23 -9.93 -1.59
CA VAL A 115 6.05 -8.83 -1.10
C VAL A 115 6.46 -9.06 0.35
N LEU A 116 5.52 -9.49 1.20
CA LEU A 116 5.80 -9.77 2.61
C LEU A 116 6.82 -10.89 2.77
N ARG A 117 6.72 -11.95 1.97
CA ARG A 117 7.70 -13.05 2.01
C ARG A 117 9.09 -12.55 1.67
N ARG A 118 9.22 -11.75 0.61
CA ARG A 118 10.52 -11.21 0.21
C ARG A 118 11.13 -10.30 1.27
N ALA A 119 10.27 -9.50 1.93
CA ALA A 119 10.75 -8.53 2.91
C ALA A 119 11.10 -9.16 4.26
N TYR A 120 10.34 -10.16 4.70
CA TYR A 120 10.44 -10.63 6.09
C TYR A 120 10.74 -12.12 6.25
N ASP A 121 10.30 -12.96 5.32
CA ASP A 121 10.35 -14.39 5.50
C ASP A 121 11.50 -15.09 4.77
N LEU A 122 12.10 -14.43 3.77
CA LEU A 122 13.22 -15.02 3.04
C LEU A 122 14.50 -14.89 3.86
N PRO A 123 15.35 -15.93 3.88
CA PRO A 123 16.63 -15.82 4.55
C PRO A 123 17.52 -14.77 3.89
N ALA A 124 18.35 -14.15 4.70
CA ALA A 124 19.28 -13.14 4.24
C ALA A 124 20.34 -13.75 3.29
#